data_c42f5d17ef652bb07a41ad9215b41b67
#
_entry.id   c42f5d17ef652bb07a41ad9215b41b67
#
_cell.length_a   1.000
_cell.length_b   1.000
_cell.length_c   1.000
_cell.angle_alpha   90.00
_cell.angle_beta   90.00
_cell.angle_gamma   90.00
#
_symmetry.space_group_name_H-M   'P 1'
#
loop_
_entity.id
_entity.type
_entity.pdbx_description
1 polymer ?
#
loop_
_entity_poly.entity_id
_entity_poly.type
_entity_poly.pdbx_seq_one_letter_code
_entity_poly.pdbx_strand_id
1 'polypeptide(L)'
;MNYELTQHARDVLHERQISVVWLERVLAHPSLIEPSTTDPALESRFAKIPEHDDRVLRVVVNKQAVPERVVSVYFDRTMKGKL
;
A
#
# COMPACT_ATOMS: atom_id res chain seq x y z
N MET A 1 4.86 12.57 -7.50
CA MET A 1 4.03 11.36 -7.61
C MET A 1 2.56 11.74 -7.53
N ASN A 2 1.75 11.21 -8.43
CA ASN A 2 0.35 11.62 -8.55
C ASN A 2 -0.58 10.48 -8.20
N TYR A 3 -1.30 10.61 -7.09
CA TYR A 3 -2.26 9.62 -6.63
C TYR A 3 -3.30 10.29 -5.73
N GLU A 4 -4.42 9.61 -5.53
CA GLU A 4 -5.45 10.04 -4.60
C GLU A 4 -5.59 9.03 -3.47
N LEU A 5 -6.08 9.50 -2.32
CA LEU A 5 -6.38 8.66 -1.17
C LEU A 5 -7.89 8.65 -0.96
N THR A 6 -8.47 7.47 -0.74
CA THR A 6 -9.85 7.39 -0.24
C THR A 6 -9.90 7.92 1.19
N GLN A 7 -11.08 8.26 1.68
CA GLN A 7 -11.23 8.69 3.07
C GLN A 7 -10.76 7.59 4.03
N HIS A 8 -11.09 6.33 3.72
CA HIS A 8 -10.62 5.19 4.52
C HIS A 8 -9.08 5.15 4.58
N ALA A 9 -8.41 5.31 3.44
CA ALA A 9 -6.94 5.30 3.41
C ALA A 9 -6.36 6.44 4.23
N ARG A 10 -6.96 7.65 4.14
CA ARG A 10 -6.52 8.80 4.95
C ARG A 10 -6.66 8.52 6.43
N ASP A 11 -7.80 7.95 6.83
CA ASP A 11 -8.09 7.65 8.22
C ASP A 11 -7.09 6.62 8.77
N VAL A 12 -6.80 5.58 8.01
CA VAL A 12 -5.85 4.54 8.43
C VAL A 12 -4.44 5.11 8.57
N LEU A 13 -3.99 5.91 7.61
CA LEU A 13 -2.68 6.56 7.70
C LEU A 13 -2.55 7.36 8.98
N HIS A 14 -3.59 8.13 9.30
CA HIS A 14 -3.60 8.97 10.49
C HIS A 14 -3.68 8.14 11.77
N GLU A 15 -4.64 7.23 11.87
CA GLU A 15 -4.88 6.43 13.07
C GLU A 15 -3.73 5.49 13.39
N ARG A 16 -3.12 4.91 12.37
CA ARG A 16 -2.02 3.96 12.53
C ARG A 16 -0.65 4.62 12.46
N GLN A 17 -0.63 5.94 12.25
CA GLN A 17 0.61 6.71 12.14
C GLN A 17 1.57 6.13 11.09
N ILE A 18 1.02 5.80 9.92
CA ILE A 18 1.80 5.30 8.81
C ILE A 18 2.33 6.48 8.00
N SER A 19 3.64 6.53 7.80
CA SER A 19 4.29 7.63 7.09
C SER A 19 3.90 7.65 5.61
N VAL A 20 3.58 8.84 5.10
CA VAL A 20 3.33 9.05 3.67
C VAL A 20 4.58 8.71 2.84
N VAL A 21 5.77 8.94 3.40
CA VAL A 21 7.03 8.56 2.73
C VAL A 21 7.07 7.05 2.48
N TRP A 22 6.65 6.26 3.46
CA TRP A 22 6.59 4.80 3.29
C TRP A 22 5.54 4.39 2.25
N LEU A 23 4.37 5.01 2.29
CA LEU A 23 3.31 4.79 1.31
C LEU A 23 3.84 5.04 -0.10
N GLU A 24 4.48 6.18 -0.32
CA GLU A 24 4.99 6.55 -1.64
C GLU A 24 6.13 5.63 -2.09
N ARG A 25 6.94 5.16 -1.16
CA ARG A 25 7.98 4.16 -1.46
C ARG A 25 7.36 2.88 -2.03
N VAL A 26 6.31 2.39 -1.39
CA VAL A 26 5.62 1.17 -1.87
C VAL A 26 4.96 1.42 -3.22
N LEU A 27 4.34 2.57 -3.42
CA LEU A 27 3.71 2.90 -4.70
C LEU A 27 4.73 2.95 -5.85
N ALA A 28 5.90 3.55 -5.59
CA ALA A 28 6.91 3.76 -6.63
C ALA A 28 7.79 2.54 -6.86
N HIS A 29 8.11 1.79 -5.80
CA HIS A 29 9.08 0.69 -5.85
C HIS A 29 8.59 -0.54 -5.10
N PRO A 30 7.46 -1.13 -5.51
CA PRO A 30 6.97 -2.35 -4.85
C PRO A 30 7.92 -3.52 -5.11
N SER A 31 8.12 -4.34 -4.09
CA SER A 31 8.88 -5.60 -4.22
C SER A 31 8.00 -6.72 -4.75
N LEU A 32 6.69 -6.61 -4.57
CA LEU A 32 5.72 -7.61 -5.02
C LEU A 32 4.43 -6.89 -5.37
N ILE A 33 3.78 -7.33 -6.44
CA ILE A 33 2.45 -6.86 -6.84
C ILE A 33 1.57 -8.08 -7.01
N GLU A 34 0.40 -8.07 -6.35
CA GLU A 34 -0.59 -9.14 -6.50
C GLU A 34 -1.91 -8.54 -6.98
N PRO A 35 -2.47 -9.03 -8.09
CA PRO A 35 -3.81 -8.60 -8.51
C PRO A 35 -4.85 -9.11 -7.54
N SER A 36 -5.93 -8.34 -7.37
CA SER A 36 -7.08 -8.80 -6.58
C SER A 36 -7.76 -9.97 -7.30
N THR A 37 -8.20 -10.97 -6.54
CA THR A 37 -8.95 -12.11 -7.09
C THR A 37 -10.43 -11.80 -7.27
N THR A 38 -10.92 -10.71 -6.69
CA THR A 38 -12.36 -10.36 -6.69
C THR A 38 -12.67 -9.10 -7.49
N ASP A 39 -11.69 -8.22 -7.67
CA ASP A 39 -11.89 -6.96 -8.38
C ASP A 39 -10.69 -6.68 -9.30
N PRO A 40 -10.86 -6.78 -10.64
CA PRO A 40 -9.75 -6.59 -11.57
C PRO A 40 -9.19 -5.17 -11.59
N ALA A 41 -9.90 -4.20 -11.02
CA ALA A 41 -9.40 -2.83 -10.92
C ALA A 41 -8.37 -2.66 -9.79
N LEU A 42 -8.34 -3.58 -8.84
CA LEU A 42 -7.50 -3.47 -7.65
C LEU A 42 -6.27 -4.36 -7.75
N GLU A 43 -5.20 -3.87 -7.15
CA GLU A 43 -3.99 -4.67 -6.92
C GLU A 43 -3.39 -4.27 -5.58
N SER A 44 -2.65 -5.21 -4.97
CA SER A 44 -1.89 -4.94 -3.75
C SER A 44 -0.42 -4.80 -4.11
N ARG A 45 0.21 -3.74 -3.61
CA ARG A 45 1.64 -3.52 -3.76
C ARG A 45 2.28 -3.64 -2.39
N PHE A 46 3.39 -4.35 -2.32
CA PHE A 46 4.06 -4.68 -1.07
C PHE A 46 5.51 -4.24 -1.11
N ALA A 47 6.00 -3.71 -0.01
CA ALA A 47 7.43 -3.52 0.18
C ALA A 47 7.76 -3.58 1.68
N LYS A 48 8.97 -4.03 1.96
CA LYS A 48 9.49 -4.08 3.31
C LYS A 48 9.89 -2.66 3.75
N ILE A 49 9.59 -2.34 5.00
CA ILE A 49 9.98 -1.06 5.61
C ILE A 49 11.05 -1.34 6.66
N PRO A 50 12.35 -1.20 6.31
CA PRO A 50 13.43 -1.50 7.26
C PRO A 50 13.37 -0.64 8.51
N GLU A 51 12.94 0.61 8.38
CA GLU A 51 12.82 1.55 9.51
C GLU A 51 11.76 1.13 10.52
N HIS A 52 10.90 0.19 10.14
CA HIS A 52 9.82 -0.32 10.98
C HIS A 52 9.94 -1.83 11.16
N ASP A 53 11.10 -2.28 11.61
CA ASP A 53 11.37 -3.67 11.95
C ASP A 53 11.16 -4.64 10.77
N ASP A 54 11.49 -4.20 9.56
CA ASP A 54 11.32 -4.99 8.32
C ASP A 54 9.88 -5.49 8.10
N ARG A 55 8.91 -4.83 8.69
CA ARG A 55 7.50 -5.17 8.46
C ARG A 55 7.11 -4.79 7.04
N VAL A 56 6.20 -5.56 6.47
CA VAL A 56 5.77 -5.38 5.09
C VAL A 56 4.55 -4.48 5.05
N LEU A 57 4.67 -3.37 4.33
CA LEU A 57 3.55 -2.46 4.11
C LEU A 57 2.82 -2.89 2.83
N ARG A 58 1.51 -3.12 2.96
CA ARG A 58 0.63 -3.46 1.84
C ARG A 58 -0.23 -2.27 1.51
N VAL A 59 -0.20 -1.88 0.23
CA VAL A 59 -1.00 -0.77 -0.27
C VAL A 59 -1.94 -1.32 -1.34
N VAL A 60 -3.25 -1.19 -1.11
CA VAL A 60 -4.26 -1.62 -2.07
C VAL A 60 -4.61 -0.44 -2.96
N VAL A 61 -4.45 -0.60 -4.27
CA VAL A 61 -4.54 0.47 -5.25
C VAL A 61 -5.58 0.14 -6.30
N ASN A 62 -6.44 1.11 -6.62
CA ASN A 62 -7.26 1.05 -7.82
C ASN A 62 -6.42 1.62 -8.97
N LYS A 63 -5.85 0.74 -9.77
CA LYS A 63 -4.92 1.10 -10.86
C LYS A 63 -5.64 1.63 -12.10
N GLN A 64 -6.96 1.48 -12.18
CA GLN A 64 -7.75 1.99 -13.30
C GLN A 64 -8.21 3.42 -13.10
N ALA A 65 -8.16 3.94 -11.87
CA ALA A 65 -8.45 5.34 -11.60
C ALA A 65 -7.31 6.22 -12.14
N VAL A 66 -7.65 7.44 -12.56
CA VAL A 66 -6.66 8.41 -13.05
C VAL A 66 -6.87 9.72 -12.28
N PRO A 67 -5.93 10.11 -11.42
CA PRO A 67 -4.74 9.35 -11.00
C PRO A 67 -5.10 8.08 -10.23
N GLU A 68 -4.13 7.19 -10.05
CA GLU A 68 -4.33 5.97 -9.25
C GLU A 68 -4.87 6.33 -7.86
N ARG A 69 -5.73 5.47 -7.32
CA ARG A 69 -6.38 5.73 -6.02
C ARG A 69 -5.98 4.67 -5.02
N VAL A 70 -5.44 5.11 -3.89
CA VAL A 70 -5.13 4.23 -2.77
C VAL A 70 -6.41 3.98 -1.99
N VAL A 71 -6.82 2.72 -1.93
CA VAL A 71 -8.06 2.29 -1.29
C VAL A 71 -7.82 1.92 0.17
N SER A 72 -6.70 1.26 0.44
CA SER A 72 -6.35 0.83 1.79
C SER A 72 -4.84 0.72 1.94
N VAL A 73 -4.36 0.78 3.18
CA VAL A 73 -2.94 0.66 3.50
C VAL A 73 -2.82 0.06 4.90
N TYR A 74 -1.97 -0.98 5.05
CA TYR A 74 -1.74 -1.59 6.35
C TYR A 74 -0.49 -2.45 6.34
N PHE A 75 0.05 -2.71 7.53
CA PHE A 75 1.15 -3.67 7.67
C PHE A 75 0.58 -5.09 7.66
N ASP A 76 1.09 -5.92 6.74
CA ASP A 76 0.63 -7.29 6.56
C ASP A 76 1.58 -8.24 7.27
N ARG A 77 1.15 -8.75 8.42
CA ARG A 77 1.96 -9.64 9.27
C ARG A 77 2.27 -10.97 8.59
N THR A 78 1.39 -11.42 7.70
CA THR A 78 1.58 -12.70 7.02
C THR A 78 2.73 -12.66 6.02
N MET A 79 3.16 -11.46 5.63
CA MET A 79 4.22 -11.27 4.65
C MET A 79 5.59 -11.01 5.27
N LYS A 80 5.67 -10.88 6.60
CA LYS A 80 6.95 -10.63 7.26
C LYS A 80 7.92 -11.79 6.99
N GLY A 81 9.13 -11.45 6.54
CA GLY A 81 10.15 -12.44 6.21
C GLY A 81 10.01 -13.06 4.83
N LYS A 82 9.00 -12.67 4.05
CA LYS A 82 8.76 -13.25 2.72
C LYS A 82 9.24 -12.38 1.56
N LEU A 83 9.69 -11.17 1.85
CA LEU A 83 10.22 -10.26 0.81
C LEU A 83 11.72 -10.09 0.91
#